data_45d2e6206d4d1948f3c159699efad254
#
_entry.id   45d2e6206d4d1948f3c159699efad254
#
_cell.length_a   1.000
_cell.length_b   1.000
_cell.length_c   1.000
_cell.angle_alpha   90.00
_cell.angle_beta   90.00
_cell.angle_gamma   90.00
#
_symmetry.space_group_name_H-M   'P 1'
#
loop_
_entity.id
_entity.type
_entity.pdbx_description
1 polymer ?
#
loop_
_entity_poly.entity_id
_entity_poly.type
_entity_poly.pdbx_seq_one_letter_code
_entity_poly.pdbx_strand_id
1 'polypeptide(L)'
;MPKPVLVFGYGNPSRGDDALGPLLVEYVQDHCDTDGIDVLIDFQLQIEHALDLEHRELILFADASVACEAPFELNELEPALEIGYTTHALHPASVMAVFQSIRKQPPPPCFLLAVKGEAFELGESLSASAERHLRQAESFIEVLLQNPRPAAWRSKKFKSRPLFDKIRT
;
A
#
# COMPACT_ATOMS: atom_id res chain seq x y z
N MET A 1 -6.58 -11.53 -18.73
CA MET A 1 -5.12 -11.31 -18.59
C MET A 1 -4.86 -10.27 -17.51
N PRO A 2 -4.04 -10.58 -16.52
CA PRO A 2 -3.64 -9.58 -15.54
C PRO A 2 -2.90 -8.42 -16.21
N LYS A 3 -3.19 -7.20 -15.77
CA LYS A 3 -2.47 -6.03 -16.23
C LYS A 3 -1.09 -5.95 -15.55
N PRO A 4 -0.11 -5.26 -16.12
CA PRO A 4 1.25 -5.26 -15.57
C PRO A 4 1.37 -4.64 -14.19
N VAL A 5 0.49 -3.70 -13.82
CA VAL A 5 0.53 -3.04 -12.52
C VAL A 5 -0.70 -3.43 -11.72
N LEU A 6 -0.49 -3.78 -10.45
CA LEU A 6 -1.57 -4.02 -9.48
C LEU A 6 -1.48 -2.99 -8.37
N VAL A 7 -2.59 -2.33 -8.07
CA VAL A 7 -2.75 -1.47 -6.90
C VAL A 7 -3.74 -2.16 -5.96
N PHE A 8 -3.27 -2.55 -4.79
CA PHE A 8 -4.03 -3.37 -3.85
C PHE A 8 -4.17 -2.64 -2.51
N GLY A 9 -5.39 -2.23 -2.19
CA GLY A 9 -5.71 -1.64 -0.89
C GLY A 9 -6.44 -2.64 0.00
N TYR A 10 -6.09 -2.69 1.27
CA TYR A 10 -6.75 -3.57 2.21
C TYR A 10 -6.96 -2.89 3.56
N GLY A 11 -8.00 -3.31 4.24
CA GLY A 11 -8.43 -2.80 5.53
C GLY A 11 -9.94 -2.90 5.68
N ASN A 12 -10.40 -2.82 6.92
CA ASN A 12 -11.83 -2.86 7.23
C ASN A 12 -12.40 -1.45 7.23
N PRO A 13 -13.25 -1.09 6.24
CA PRO A 13 -13.80 0.28 6.15
C PRO A 13 -14.74 0.63 7.31
N SER A 14 -15.14 -0.35 8.12
CA SER A 14 -15.96 -0.11 9.32
C SER A 14 -15.14 0.17 10.58
N ARG A 15 -13.81 0.23 10.48
CA ARG A 15 -12.92 0.42 11.61
C ARG A 15 -12.11 1.70 11.50
N GLY A 16 -12.79 2.84 11.42
CA GLY A 16 -12.11 4.15 11.44
C GLY A 16 -11.04 4.26 10.37
N ASP A 17 -9.81 4.53 10.79
CA ASP A 17 -8.69 4.79 9.90
C ASP A 17 -8.17 3.53 9.16
N ASP A 18 -8.67 2.35 9.52
CA ASP A 18 -8.38 1.13 8.75
C ASP A 18 -8.96 1.20 7.33
N ALA A 19 -9.86 2.13 7.09
CA ALA A 19 -10.42 2.40 5.77
C ALA A 19 -9.45 3.10 4.81
N LEU A 20 -8.32 3.60 5.28
CA LEU A 20 -7.39 4.40 4.46
C LEU A 20 -6.91 3.67 3.21
N GLY A 21 -6.52 2.39 3.33
CA GLY A 21 -6.10 1.60 2.18
C GLY A 21 -7.19 1.47 1.12
N PRO A 22 -8.38 0.94 1.47
CA PRO A 22 -9.49 0.85 0.54
C PRO A 22 -9.89 2.19 -0.09
N LEU A 23 -9.98 3.25 0.72
CA LEU A 23 -10.37 4.57 0.22
C LEU A 23 -9.37 5.14 -0.79
N LEU A 24 -8.08 4.91 -0.56
CA LEU A 24 -7.05 5.36 -1.49
C LEU A 24 -7.16 4.65 -2.83
N VAL A 25 -7.45 3.35 -2.81
CA VAL A 25 -7.62 2.57 -4.04
C VAL A 25 -8.91 2.93 -4.76
N GLU A 26 -9.99 3.20 -4.04
CA GLU A 26 -11.23 3.74 -4.63
C GLU A 26 -10.96 5.06 -5.36
N TYR A 27 -10.16 5.92 -4.75
CA TYR A 27 -9.73 7.16 -5.39
C TYR A 27 -9.02 6.90 -6.72
N VAL A 28 -8.14 5.90 -6.76
CA VAL A 28 -7.45 5.52 -8.00
C VAL A 28 -8.45 5.10 -9.07
N GLN A 29 -9.44 4.29 -8.72
CA GLN A 29 -10.47 3.87 -9.67
C GLN A 29 -11.25 5.04 -10.25
N ASP A 30 -11.57 6.02 -9.41
CA ASP A 30 -12.48 7.12 -9.77
C ASP A 30 -11.76 8.30 -10.46
N HIS A 31 -10.47 8.49 -10.20
CA HIS A 31 -9.77 9.73 -10.59
C HIS A 31 -8.49 9.51 -11.40
N CYS A 32 -7.93 8.31 -11.43
CA CYS A 32 -6.68 8.04 -12.14
C CYS A 32 -6.94 7.28 -13.44
N ASP A 33 -6.01 7.43 -14.39
CA ASP A 33 -5.99 6.59 -15.58
C ASP A 33 -5.53 5.18 -15.17
N THR A 34 -6.41 4.20 -15.33
CA THR A 34 -6.13 2.81 -14.96
C THR A 34 -5.77 1.94 -16.17
N ASP A 35 -5.40 2.54 -17.29
CA ASP A 35 -4.88 1.75 -18.41
C ASP A 35 -3.58 1.04 -17.98
N GLY A 36 -3.54 -0.27 -18.13
CA GLY A 36 -2.41 -1.07 -17.65
C GLY A 36 -2.38 -1.31 -16.15
N ILE A 37 -3.41 -0.89 -15.40
CA ILE A 37 -3.47 -1.02 -13.95
C ILE A 37 -4.73 -1.80 -13.55
N ASP A 38 -4.55 -2.88 -12.79
CA ASP A 38 -5.64 -3.55 -12.07
C ASP A 38 -5.71 -2.99 -10.66
N VAL A 39 -6.92 -2.84 -10.13
CA VAL A 39 -7.15 -2.43 -8.75
C VAL A 39 -7.86 -3.54 -8.00
N LEU A 40 -7.45 -3.75 -6.74
CA LEU A 40 -8.02 -4.78 -5.88
C LEU A 40 -8.20 -4.19 -4.48
N ILE A 41 -9.36 -4.45 -3.89
CA ILE A 41 -9.68 -4.03 -2.52
C ILE A 41 -10.17 -5.25 -1.75
N ASP A 42 -9.65 -5.46 -0.54
CA ASP A 42 -10.11 -6.53 0.33
C ASP A 42 -10.07 -6.06 1.80
N PHE A 43 -10.73 -6.79 2.68
CA PHE A 43 -10.73 -6.47 4.11
C PHE A 43 -9.37 -6.69 4.76
N GLN A 44 -8.62 -7.68 4.30
CA GLN A 44 -7.30 -8.02 4.83
C GLN A 44 -6.52 -8.83 3.80
N LEU A 45 -5.21 -8.84 3.95
CA LEU A 45 -4.36 -9.70 3.13
C LEU A 45 -4.52 -11.15 3.59
N GLN A 46 -4.53 -12.06 2.61
CA GLN A 46 -4.58 -13.49 2.82
C GLN A 46 -3.48 -14.17 2.00
N ILE A 47 -3.14 -15.40 2.37
CA ILE A 47 -2.11 -16.19 1.67
C ILE A 47 -2.47 -16.32 0.18
N GLU A 48 -3.75 -16.50 -0.13
CA GLU A 48 -4.27 -16.64 -1.50
C GLU A 48 -3.96 -15.44 -2.37
N HIS A 49 -3.74 -14.27 -1.78
CA HIS A 49 -3.35 -13.07 -2.53
C HIS A 49 -1.97 -13.19 -3.19
N ALA A 50 -1.17 -14.19 -2.81
CA ALA A 50 0.06 -14.50 -3.54
C ALA A 50 -0.20 -14.77 -5.01
N LEU A 51 -1.36 -15.32 -5.36
CA LEU A 51 -1.73 -15.59 -6.75
C LEU A 51 -1.99 -14.30 -7.55
N ASP A 52 -2.37 -13.23 -6.89
CA ASP A 52 -2.59 -11.94 -7.54
C ASP A 52 -1.30 -11.25 -7.94
N LEU A 53 -0.15 -11.69 -7.40
CA LEU A 53 1.16 -11.16 -7.80
C LEU A 53 1.64 -11.75 -9.13
N GLU A 54 0.99 -12.81 -9.60
CA GLU A 54 1.43 -13.53 -10.78
C GLU A 54 1.23 -12.70 -12.05
N HIS A 55 2.21 -12.72 -12.92
CA HIS A 55 2.19 -12.00 -14.19
C HIS A 55 2.12 -10.49 -14.08
N ARG A 56 2.58 -9.93 -12.95
CA ARG A 56 2.70 -8.50 -12.74
C ARG A 56 4.15 -8.03 -12.91
N GLU A 57 4.31 -6.78 -13.27
CA GLU A 57 5.62 -6.12 -13.36
C GLU A 57 5.88 -5.22 -12.15
N LEU A 58 4.81 -4.76 -11.48
CA LEU A 58 4.91 -3.82 -10.39
C LEU A 58 3.64 -3.87 -9.53
N ILE A 59 3.82 -3.86 -8.20
CA ILE A 59 2.70 -3.93 -7.26
C ILE A 59 2.83 -2.82 -6.22
N LEU A 60 1.72 -2.13 -5.98
CA LEU A 60 1.60 -1.15 -4.91
C LEU A 60 0.53 -1.62 -3.92
N PHE A 61 0.95 -1.90 -2.70
CA PHE A 61 0.05 -2.12 -1.58
C PHE A 61 -0.27 -0.80 -0.91
N ALA A 62 -1.51 -0.61 -0.48
CA ALA A 62 -1.94 0.58 0.27
C ALA A 62 -2.61 0.15 1.57
N ASP A 63 -2.13 0.66 2.70
CA ASP A 63 -2.61 0.29 4.02
C ASP A 63 -2.50 1.46 4.99
N ALA A 64 -3.33 1.43 6.02
CA ALA A 64 -3.21 2.33 7.17
C ALA A 64 -2.06 1.87 8.07
N SER A 65 -1.38 2.80 8.72
CA SER A 65 -0.31 2.49 9.66
C SER A 65 -0.31 3.45 10.83
N VAL A 66 -0.15 2.92 12.05
CA VAL A 66 0.07 3.73 13.24
C VAL A 66 1.55 4.06 13.41
N ALA A 67 2.42 3.24 12.83
CA ALA A 67 3.86 3.31 13.04
C ALA A 67 4.60 4.20 12.04
N CYS A 68 4.02 4.45 10.85
CA CYS A 68 4.68 5.26 9.85
C CYS A 68 4.70 6.73 10.25
N GLU A 69 5.60 7.49 9.65
CA GLU A 69 5.61 8.94 9.80
C GLU A 69 4.45 9.55 9.01
N ALA A 70 3.87 10.62 9.57
CA ALA A 70 2.81 11.35 8.90
C ALA A 70 3.38 12.22 7.78
N PRO A 71 2.67 12.41 6.66
CA PRO A 71 1.32 11.90 6.40
C PRO A 71 1.30 10.46 5.89
N PHE A 72 2.35 9.99 5.26
CA PHE A 72 2.48 8.65 4.70
C PHE A 72 3.94 8.32 4.45
N GLU A 73 4.22 7.04 4.22
CA GLU A 73 5.54 6.56 3.79
C GLU A 73 5.39 5.63 2.60
N LEU A 74 6.34 5.70 1.67
CA LEU A 74 6.47 4.74 0.57
C LEU A 74 7.75 3.95 0.75
N ASN A 75 7.66 2.63 0.84
CA ASN A 75 8.81 1.75 0.97
C ASN A 75 8.73 0.58 -0.01
N GLU A 76 9.86 0.23 -0.58
CA GLU A 76 9.99 -1.02 -1.34
C GLU A 76 10.10 -2.18 -0.36
N LEU A 77 9.42 -3.29 -0.67
CA LEU A 77 9.35 -4.46 0.19
C LEU A 77 10.26 -5.57 -0.31
N GLU A 78 10.77 -6.36 0.64
CA GLU A 78 11.48 -7.61 0.37
C GLU A 78 10.66 -8.77 0.93
N PRO A 79 10.69 -9.95 0.29
CA PRO A 79 9.99 -11.12 0.84
C PRO A 79 10.53 -11.46 2.23
N ALA A 80 9.63 -11.64 3.18
CA ALA A 80 10.00 -12.03 4.55
C ALA A 80 8.82 -12.73 5.20
N LEU A 81 9.08 -13.88 5.83
CA LEU A 81 8.09 -14.53 6.67
C LEU A 81 8.15 -13.89 8.05
N GLU A 82 7.19 -13.02 8.34
CA GLU A 82 7.03 -12.48 9.67
C GLU A 82 6.14 -13.41 10.49
N ILE A 83 6.73 -14.04 11.50
CA ILE A 83 5.98 -14.80 12.49
C ILE A 83 5.49 -13.79 13.53
N GLY A 84 4.34 -13.15 13.22
CA GLY A 84 3.70 -12.26 14.18
C GLY A 84 2.80 -13.05 15.14
N TYR A 85 2.84 -12.66 16.40
CA TYR A 85 1.94 -13.23 17.42
C TYR A 85 0.49 -12.74 17.23
N THR A 86 0.24 -11.80 16.34
CA THR A 86 -1.10 -11.31 16.05
C THR A 86 -1.64 -12.01 14.81
N THR A 87 -2.66 -12.80 15.02
CA THR A 87 -3.30 -13.65 14.01
C THR A 87 -4.12 -12.88 12.97
N HIS A 88 -4.08 -11.53 12.97
CA HIS A 88 -5.09 -10.76 12.25
C HIS A 88 -4.60 -9.95 11.05
N ALA A 89 -3.30 -9.81 10.86
CA ALA A 89 -2.80 -9.04 9.73
C ALA A 89 -1.57 -9.70 9.11
N LEU A 90 -1.77 -10.28 7.94
CA LEU A 90 -0.67 -10.76 7.14
C LEU A 90 0.02 -9.54 6.51
N HIS A 91 1.33 -9.44 6.68
CA HIS A 91 2.10 -8.37 6.06
C HIS A 91 2.34 -8.66 4.57
N PRO A 92 2.37 -7.65 3.69
CA PRO A 92 2.65 -7.88 2.27
C PRO A 92 3.94 -8.64 2.00
N ALA A 93 4.98 -8.42 2.80
CA ALA A 93 6.25 -9.15 2.68
C ALA A 93 6.06 -10.67 2.84
N SER A 94 5.11 -11.10 3.68
CA SER A 94 4.78 -12.51 3.86
C SER A 94 4.07 -13.08 2.63
N VAL A 95 3.18 -12.31 2.02
CA VAL A 95 2.53 -12.70 0.76
C VAL A 95 3.57 -12.87 -0.34
N MET A 96 4.55 -11.98 -0.41
CA MET A 96 5.67 -12.09 -1.35
C MET A 96 6.49 -13.37 -1.12
N ALA A 97 6.75 -13.71 0.15
CA ALA A 97 7.49 -14.92 0.52
C ALA A 97 6.72 -16.18 0.12
N VAL A 98 5.40 -16.20 0.29
CA VAL A 98 4.55 -17.30 -0.15
C VAL A 98 4.62 -17.46 -1.67
N PHE A 99 4.53 -16.35 -2.42
CA PHE A 99 4.68 -16.36 -3.87
C PHE A 99 6.01 -17.01 -4.28
N GLN A 100 7.12 -16.55 -3.69
CA GLN A 100 8.45 -17.06 -3.98
C GLN A 100 8.57 -18.57 -3.69
N SER A 101 7.96 -19.01 -2.61
CA SER A 101 7.95 -20.42 -2.22
C SER A 101 7.18 -21.29 -3.23
N ILE A 102 6.02 -20.81 -3.67
CA ILE A 102 5.14 -21.57 -4.58
C ILE A 102 5.69 -21.59 -6.02
N ARG A 103 6.14 -20.43 -6.51
CA ARG A 103 6.54 -20.27 -7.92
C ARG A 103 8.02 -20.51 -8.16
N LYS A 104 8.85 -20.61 -7.10
CA LYS A 104 10.29 -20.82 -7.21
C LYS A 104 10.98 -19.74 -8.03
N GLN A 105 10.47 -18.52 -7.95
CA GLN A 105 11.03 -17.35 -8.61
C GLN A 105 10.77 -16.13 -7.76
N PRO A 106 11.57 -15.04 -7.91
CA PRO A 106 11.32 -13.81 -7.16
C PRO A 106 9.96 -13.22 -7.51
N PRO A 107 9.25 -12.63 -6.53
CA PRO A 107 8.04 -11.87 -6.84
C PRO A 107 8.40 -10.62 -7.63
N PRO A 108 7.43 -10.02 -8.34
CA PRO A 108 7.65 -8.72 -8.96
C PRO A 108 7.97 -7.66 -7.89
N PRO A 109 8.57 -6.53 -8.27
CA PRO A 109 8.80 -5.43 -7.33
C PRO A 109 7.51 -5.00 -6.66
N CYS A 110 7.51 -4.93 -5.32
CA CYS A 110 6.37 -4.56 -4.50
C CYS A 110 6.74 -3.38 -3.61
N PHE A 111 5.82 -2.41 -3.52
CA PHE A 111 5.95 -1.23 -2.68
C PHE A 111 4.75 -1.17 -1.74
N LEU A 112 4.96 -0.57 -0.57
CA LEU A 112 3.88 -0.29 0.38
C LEU A 112 3.77 1.21 0.57
N LEU A 113 2.60 1.75 0.29
CA LEU A 113 2.21 3.11 0.65
C LEU A 113 1.40 3.03 1.94
N ALA A 114 2.05 3.35 3.05
CA ALA A 114 1.45 3.34 4.38
C ALA A 114 0.98 4.75 4.72
N VAL A 115 -0.32 4.90 4.98
CA VAL A 115 -0.93 6.19 5.33
C VAL A 115 -1.16 6.25 6.82
N LYS A 116 -0.72 7.33 7.47
CA LYS A 116 -0.81 7.48 8.92
C LYS A 116 -2.24 7.55 9.40
N GLY A 117 -2.62 6.60 10.25
CA GLY A 117 -3.88 6.56 10.98
C GLY A 117 -3.66 6.53 12.47
N GLU A 118 -4.69 6.86 13.24
CA GLU A 118 -4.61 6.91 14.71
C GLU A 118 -5.79 6.25 15.42
N ALA A 119 -6.96 6.12 14.77
CA ALA A 119 -8.19 5.63 15.39
C ALA A 119 -8.76 4.46 14.59
N PHE A 120 -8.82 3.29 15.23
CA PHE A 120 -9.20 2.04 14.56
C PHE A 120 -10.40 1.35 15.22
N GLU A 121 -11.24 2.12 15.91
CA GLU A 121 -12.41 1.59 16.59
C GLU A 121 -13.52 1.21 15.62
N LEU A 122 -14.15 0.08 15.87
CA LEU A 122 -15.28 -0.40 15.06
C LEU A 122 -16.44 0.58 15.13
N GLY A 123 -17.01 0.91 13.98
CA GLY A 123 -18.15 1.80 13.85
C GLY A 123 -17.78 3.28 13.73
N GLU A 124 -16.51 3.64 13.82
CA GLU A 124 -16.07 5.03 13.67
C GLU A 124 -15.75 5.36 12.20
N SER A 125 -15.89 6.62 11.84
CA SER A 125 -15.43 7.16 10.58
C SER A 125 -13.95 7.53 10.65
N LEU A 126 -13.36 7.99 9.54
CA LEU A 126 -11.98 8.47 9.55
C LEU A 126 -11.78 9.60 10.57
N SER A 127 -10.64 9.57 11.27
CA SER A 127 -10.21 10.69 12.09
C SER A 127 -9.90 11.91 11.20
N ALA A 128 -9.93 13.09 11.79
CA ALA A 128 -9.65 14.33 11.06
C ALA A 128 -8.22 14.34 10.51
N SER A 129 -7.25 13.80 11.27
CA SER A 129 -5.87 13.69 10.80
C SER A 129 -5.74 12.71 9.63
N ALA A 130 -6.42 11.56 9.70
CA ALA A 130 -6.41 10.58 8.62
C ALA A 130 -7.01 11.13 7.34
N GLU A 131 -8.07 11.92 7.42
CA GLU A 131 -8.64 12.59 6.24
C GLU A 131 -7.60 13.49 5.55
N ARG A 132 -6.84 14.27 6.33
CA ARG A 132 -5.77 15.11 5.78
C ARG A 132 -4.68 14.28 5.13
N HIS A 133 -4.25 13.21 5.80
CA HIS A 133 -3.22 12.30 5.27
C HIS A 133 -3.69 11.60 4.00
N LEU A 134 -4.96 11.23 3.94
CA LEU A 134 -5.55 10.62 2.75
C LEU A 134 -5.48 11.58 1.55
N ARG A 135 -5.84 12.85 1.73
CA ARG A 135 -5.76 13.85 0.65
C ARG A 135 -4.34 13.98 0.11
N GLN A 136 -3.35 13.99 1.00
CA GLN A 136 -1.95 14.06 0.62
C GLN A 136 -1.50 12.78 -0.11
N ALA A 137 -1.94 11.61 0.38
CA ALA A 137 -1.65 10.33 -0.27
C ALA A 137 -2.30 10.22 -1.65
N GLU A 138 -3.51 10.75 -1.81
CA GLU A 138 -4.21 10.80 -3.10
C GLU A 138 -3.37 11.57 -4.14
N SER A 139 -2.88 12.75 -3.78
CA SER A 139 -2.02 13.54 -4.66
C SER A 139 -0.72 12.82 -5.00
N PHE A 140 -0.15 12.13 -4.02
CA PHE A 140 1.10 11.38 -4.21
C PHE A 140 0.90 10.15 -5.13
N ILE A 141 -0.18 9.40 -4.93
CA ILE A 141 -0.43 8.21 -5.74
C ILE A 141 -0.71 8.57 -7.20
N GLU A 142 -1.34 9.71 -7.46
CA GLU A 142 -1.50 10.20 -8.84
C GLU A 142 -0.15 10.36 -9.53
N VAL A 143 0.82 10.93 -8.83
CA VAL A 143 2.18 11.11 -9.36
C VAL A 143 2.85 9.75 -9.60
N LEU A 144 2.72 8.81 -8.66
CA LEU A 144 3.26 7.46 -8.82
C LEU A 144 2.71 6.77 -10.08
N LEU A 145 1.41 6.85 -10.28
CA LEU A 145 0.73 6.12 -11.36
C LEU A 145 0.91 6.79 -12.73
N GLN A 146 1.39 8.03 -12.79
CA GLN A 146 1.79 8.67 -14.04
C GLN A 146 3.06 8.04 -14.62
N ASN A 147 3.90 7.46 -13.78
CA ASN A 147 5.12 6.78 -14.20
C ASN A 147 5.30 5.49 -13.39
N PRO A 148 4.50 4.45 -13.70
CA PRO A 148 4.46 3.24 -12.90
C PRO A 148 5.63 2.29 -13.23
N ARG A 149 6.83 2.68 -12.84
CA ARG A 149 8.07 1.91 -13.01
C ARG A 149 8.83 1.84 -11.69
N PRO A 150 9.42 0.68 -11.36
CA PRO A 150 10.14 0.52 -10.09
C PRO A 150 11.22 1.58 -9.85
N ALA A 151 12.02 1.90 -10.88
CA ALA A 151 13.09 2.90 -10.74
C ALA A 151 12.55 4.28 -10.39
N ALA A 152 11.41 4.67 -10.99
CA ALA A 152 10.76 5.95 -10.70
C ALA A 152 10.26 6.00 -9.26
N TRP A 153 9.69 4.90 -8.76
CA TRP A 153 9.16 4.84 -7.40
C TRP A 153 10.28 4.79 -6.36
N ARG A 154 11.38 4.12 -6.65
CA ARG A 154 12.54 4.09 -5.75
C ARG A 154 13.11 5.49 -5.49
N SER A 155 13.08 6.36 -6.49
CA SER A 155 13.53 7.74 -6.33
C SER A 155 12.59 8.59 -5.47
N LYS A 156 11.33 8.20 -5.32
CA LYS A 156 10.31 8.97 -4.61
C LYS A 156 10.16 8.62 -3.13
N LYS A 157 10.65 7.48 -2.69
CA LYS A 157 10.50 7.03 -1.30
C LYS A 157 11.07 8.01 -0.27
N PHE A 158 12.06 8.83 -0.66
CA PHE A 158 12.67 9.83 0.23
C PHE A 158 11.92 11.16 0.23
N LYS A 159 10.99 11.39 -0.70
CA LYS A 159 10.23 12.64 -0.79
C LYS A 159 9.04 12.70 0.16
N SER A 160 8.67 11.57 0.76
CA SER A 160 7.60 11.48 1.73
C SER A 160 8.05 11.83 3.15
N ARG A 161 9.34 12.07 3.38
CA ARG A 161 9.85 12.48 4.67
C ARG A 161 9.42 13.91 4.99
N PRO A 162 8.98 14.18 6.23
CA PRO A 162 8.65 15.53 6.63
C PRO A 162 9.86 16.46 6.48
N LEU A 163 9.59 17.74 6.22
CA LEU A 163 10.60 18.79 6.07
C LEU A 163 11.56 18.93 7.27
N PHE A 164 11.25 18.29 8.39
CA PHE A 164 12.09 18.31 9.60
C PHE A 164 13.50 17.76 9.40
N ASP A 165 13.69 16.80 8.51
CA ASP A 165 15.00 16.24 8.23
C ASP A 165 15.91 17.22 7.45
N LYS A 166 15.32 18.24 6.83
CA LYS A 166 16.09 19.27 6.11
C LYS A 166 16.60 20.39 7.02
N ILE A 167 16.07 20.48 8.21
CA ILE A 167 16.43 21.56 9.17
C ILE A 167 17.53 21.10 10.13
N ARG A 168 17.85 19.80 10.19
CA ARG A 168 18.87 19.22 11.07
C ARG A 168 20.25 19.06 10.42
N THR A 169 20.39 19.48 9.21
CA THR A 169 21.70 19.61 8.56
C THR A 169 22.10 21.10 8.53
#